data_6144cd2fecbe80717e5e177c80fef312
#
_entry.id   6144cd2fecbe80717e5e177c80fef312
#
_cell.length_a   1.000
_cell.length_b   1.000
_cell.length_c   1.000
_cell.angle_alpha   90.00
_cell.angle_beta   90.00
_cell.angle_gamma   90.00
#
_symmetry.space_group_name_H-M   'P 1'
#
loop_
_entity.id
_entity.type
_entity.pdbx_description
1 polymer ?
#
loop_
_entity_poly.entity_id
_entity_poly.type
_entity_poly.pdbx_seq_one_letter_code
_entity_poly.pdbx_strand_id
1 'polypeptide(L)'
;MRERFNTIAVAIPAQLFKVRCHVSIDRQVPVMTDFAVRLLHLSGPLEVSALREYFGLSASEVRHLLKLLNEEGLVGETSGRISLTSYAESRFAGASDGMPRFNRITERQSHPIFELLSYTPLPRSLSNNYWDNALELKWNTDDSSAGKTLDKAEVAFHKHFHEIERLEQEDENWRAYTCYKVDEIHAGRPFSVPFPIHFEIDVEGNVAFEIDTQLELLPESLRSQVRTLTSDRIATLSTRPNHMRAFIDLFEDELFKKYLLAPSAGGERSAFIKPGGQISLRKNQVI
;
A
#
# COMPACT_ATOMS: atom_id res chain seq x y z
N MET A 1 23.66 -26.69 3.58
CA MET A 1 22.84 -26.51 2.39
C MET A 1 21.43 -26.89 2.81
N ARG A 2 20.43 -26.04 2.59
CA ARG A 2 19.03 -26.34 2.88
C ARG A 2 18.31 -26.55 1.57
N GLU A 3 17.42 -27.49 1.53
CA GLU A 3 16.62 -27.82 0.36
C GLU A 3 15.14 -27.58 0.66
N ARG A 4 14.47 -26.85 -0.23
CA ARG A 4 13.03 -26.60 -0.13
C ARG A 4 12.29 -27.87 -0.52
N PHE A 5 11.43 -28.37 0.36
CA PHE A 5 10.68 -29.60 0.11
C PHE A 5 9.17 -29.41 0.10
N ASN A 6 8.65 -28.30 0.68
CA ASN A 6 7.22 -28.03 0.65
C ASN A 6 6.91 -26.55 0.76
N THR A 7 5.72 -26.16 0.31
CA THR A 7 5.18 -24.80 0.43
C THR A 7 3.72 -24.87 0.87
N ILE A 8 3.38 -24.13 1.92
CA ILE A 8 2.00 -23.93 2.35
C ILE A 8 1.67 -22.44 2.30
N ALA A 9 0.40 -22.08 2.31
CA ALA A 9 -0.01 -20.70 2.48
C ALA A 9 -0.50 -20.43 3.90
N VAL A 10 -0.25 -19.21 4.38
CA VAL A 10 -0.87 -18.67 5.60
C VAL A 10 -1.90 -17.63 5.21
N ALA A 11 -3.11 -17.76 5.74
CA ALA A 11 -4.20 -16.84 5.47
C ALA A 11 -4.09 -15.60 6.35
N ILE A 12 -3.91 -14.42 5.74
CA ILE A 12 -3.92 -13.13 6.43
C ILE A 12 -5.24 -12.42 6.11
N PRO A 13 -5.99 -11.95 7.13
CA PRO A 13 -7.26 -11.28 6.89
C PRO A 13 -7.03 -9.95 6.18
N ALA A 14 -7.78 -9.71 5.12
CA ALA A 14 -7.72 -8.50 4.32
C ALA A 14 -9.11 -8.05 3.90
N GLN A 15 -9.22 -6.79 3.49
CA GLN A 15 -10.46 -6.21 3.04
C GLN A 15 -10.21 -5.17 1.96
N LEU A 16 -11.06 -5.16 0.93
CA LEU A 16 -11.12 -4.11 -0.07
C LEU A 16 -11.94 -2.96 0.48
N PHE A 17 -11.45 -1.74 0.32
CA PHE A 17 -12.19 -0.52 0.63
C PHE A 17 -12.42 0.28 -0.66
N LYS A 18 -13.58 0.92 -0.75
CA LYS A 18 -13.87 1.91 -1.77
C LYS A 18 -13.79 3.29 -1.10
N VAL A 19 -12.85 4.09 -1.53
CA VAL A 19 -12.57 5.42 -0.97
C VAL A 19 -12.87 6.47 -2.02
N ARG A 20 -13.69 7.47 -1.65
CA ARG A 20 -13.87 8.69 -2.41
C ARG A 20 -13.14 9.82 -1.70
N CYS A 21 -12.20 10.44 -2.38
CA CYS A 21 -11.35 11.47 -1.80
C CYS A 21 -11.15 12.64 -2.76
N HIS A 22 -10.75 13.76 -2.21
CA HIS A 22 -10.22 14.89 -2.95
C HIS A 22 -8.70 14.87 -2.89
N VAL A 23 -8.08 14.95 -4.06
CA VAL A 23 -6.64 15.03 -4.19
C VAL A 23 -6.23 16.40 -4.72
N SER A 24 -5.15 16.93 -4.17
CA SER A 24 -4.49 18.13 -4.66
C SER A 24 -3.36 17.72 -5.59
N ILE A 25 -3.31 18.34 -6.75
CA ILE A 25 -2.26 18.16 -7.75
C ILE A 25 -1.53 19.49 -7.86
N ASP A 26 -0.21 19.47 -7.73
CA ASP A 26 0.62 20.62 -8.07
C ASP A 26 0.63 20.76 -9.59
N ARG A 27 -0.05 21.80 -10.07
CA ARG A 27 -0.22 22.06 -11.49
C ARG A 27 0.94 22.92 -11.98
N GLN A 28 1.70 22.38 -12.92
CA GLN A 28 2.59 23.23 -13.70
C GLN A 28 1.74 24.10 -14.66
N VAL A 29 1.75 25.40 -14.40
CA VAL A 29 1.18 26.37 -15.34
C VAL A 29 2.12 26.57 -16.52
N PRO A 30 1.59 26.96 -17.73
CA PRO A 30 2.44 27.30 -18.85
C PRO A 30 3.50 28.33 -18.44
N VAL A 31 4.71 28.16 -18.95
CA VAL A 31 5.89 28.99 -18.59
C VAL A 31 5.59 30.48 -18.68
N MET A 32 4.93 30.93 -19.73
CA MET A 32 4.57 32.35 -19.92
C MET A 32 3.55 32.85 -18.88
N THR A 33 2.61 31.98 -18.50
CA THR A 33 1.63 32.29 -17.44
C THR A 33 2.35 32.46 -16.09
N ASP A 34 3.27 31.55 -15.76
CA ASP A 34 4.07 31.61 -14.53
C ASP A 34 4.91 32.90 -14.47
N PHE A 35 5.63 33.23 -15.54
CA PHE A 35 6.41 34.47 -15.61
C PHE A 35 5.55 35.72 -15.52
N ALA A 36 4.37 35.75 -16.18
CA ALA A 36 3.47 36.89 -16.12
C ALA A 36 2.91 37.12 -14.72
N VAL A 37 2.53 36.05 -14.04
CA VAL A 37 2.03 36.11 -12.65
C VAL A 37 3.12 36.61 -11.70
N ARG A 38 4.34 36.13 -11.83
CA ARG A 38 5.50 36.61 -11.02
C ARG A 38 5.82 38.08 -11.30
N LEU A 39 5.82 38.46 -12.57
CA LEU A 39 6.07 39.87 -12.92
C LEU A 39 5.04 40.78 -12.26
N LEU A 40 3.74 40.43 -12.34
CA LEU A 40 2.66 41.20 -11.72
C LEU A 40 2.73 41.19 -10.20
N HIS A 41 3.20 40.11 -9.59
CA HIS A 41 3.43 40.04 -8.15
C HIS A 41 4.53 41.00 -7.69
N LEU A 42 5.61 41.06 -8.45
CA LEU A 42 6.78 41.90 -8.11
C LEU A 42 6.59 43.38 -8.44
N SER A 43 5.96 43.68 -9.58
CA SER A 43 5.80 45.04 -10.07
C SER A 43 4.50 45.72 -9.65
N GLY A 44 3.51 44.96 -9.17
CA GLY A 44 2.15 45.44 -8.99
C GLY A 44 1.40 45.60 -10.33
N PRO A 45 0.29 46.40 -10.33
CA PRO A 45 -0.55 46.56 -11.51
C PRO A 45 0.22 47.21 -12.68
N LEU A 46 0.18 46.58 -13.87
CA LEU A 46 0.82 47.00 -15.10
C LEU A 46 -0.18 47.33 -16.22
N GLU A 47 0.19 48.23 -17.13
CA GLU A 47 -0.54 48.39 -18.37
C GLU A 47 -0.29 47.20 -19.32
N VAL A 48 -1.29 46.85 -20.16
CA VAL A 48 -1.16 45.78 -21.19
C VAL A 48 0.00 46.03 -22.11
N SER A 49 0.28 47.30 -22.44
CA SER A 49 1.41 47.77 -23.25
C SER A 49 2.75 47.43 -22.61
N ALA A 50 2.89 47.64 -21.30
CA ALA A 50 4.10 47.35 -20.56
C ALA A 50 4.37 45.84 -20.47
N LEU A 51 3.32 45.04 -20.23
CA LEU A 51 3.42 43.56 -20.25
C LEU A 51 3.86 43.04 -21.62
N ARG A 52 3.26 43.60 -22.69
CA ARG A 52 3.62 43.27 -24.08
C ARG A 52 5.09 43.57 -24.39
N GLU A 53 5.54 44.74 -24.00
CA GLU A 53 6.90 45.20 -24.25
C GLU A 53 7.93 44.36 -23.46
N TYR A 54 7.65 44.09 -22.20
CA TYR A 54 8.53 43.32 -21.31
C TYR A 54 8.82 41.93 -21.87
N PHE A 55 7.79 41.25 -22.40
CA PHE A 55 7.94 39.91 -22.96
C PHE A 55 8.21 39.86 -24.46
N GLY A 56 8.27 41.01 -25.14
CA GLY A 56 8.47 41.10 -26.58
C GLY A 56 7.32 40.47 -27.39
N LEU A 57 6.10 40.46 -26.87
CA LEU A 57 4.96 39.80 -27.49
C LEU A 57 4.27 40.67 -28.56
N SER A 58 3.73 40.01 -29.58
CA SER A 58 2.81 40.66 -30.52
C SER A 58 1.46 40.97 -29.84
N ALA A 59 0.64 41.80 -30.48
CA ALA A 59 -0.70 42.14 -29.99
C ALA A 59 -1.65 40.92 -29.90
N SER A 60 -1.45 39.89 -30.71
CA SER A 60 -2.24 38.66 -30.66
C SER A 60 -1.79 37.74 -29.50
N GLU A 61 -0.47 37.65 -29.29
CA GLU A 61 0.08 36.80 -28.22
C GLU A 61 -0.25 37.34 -26.83
N VAL A 62 -0.14 38.67 -26.61
CA VAL A 62 -0.52 39.25 -25.31
C VAL A 62 -2.02 39.07 -25.05
N ARG A 63 -2.89 39.19 -26.07
CA ARG A 63 -4.33 38.90 -25.89
C ARG A 63 -4.60 37.44 -25.53
N HIS A 64 -3.87 36.52 -26.15
CA HIS A 64 -3.98 35.11 -25.80
C HIS A 64 -3.51 34.82 -24.37
N LEU A 65 -2.37 35.37 -23.98
CA LEU A 65 -1.86 35.27 -22.60
C LEU A 65 -2.86 35.84 -21.58
N LEU A 66 -3.41 37.03 -21.83
CA LEU A 66 -4.40 37.62 -20.94
C LEU A 66 -5.69 36.81 -20.87
N LYS A 67 -6.12 36.23 -21.98
CA LYS A 67 -7.27 35.33 -22.00
C LYS A 67 -7.03 34.12 -21.08
N LEU A 68 -5.87 33.45 -21.21
CA LEU A 68 -5.49 32.32 -20.34
C LEU A 68 -5.44 32.71 -18.86
N LEU A 69 -4.79 33.84 -18.55
CA LEU A 69 -4.68 34.35 -17.18
C LEU A 69 -6.06 34.66 -16.56
N ASN A 70 -6.97 35.23 -17.39
CA ASN A 70 -8.32 35.56 -16.94
C ASN A 70 -9.22 34.31 -16.80
N GLU A 71 -9.13 33.36 -17.74
CA GLU A 71 -9.86 32.08 -17.66
C GLU A 71 -9.48 31.28 -16.40
N GLU A 72 -8.23 31.41 -15.96
CA GLU A 72 -7.74 30.81 -14.73
C GLU A 72 -8.02 31.67 -13.47
N GLY A 73 -8.64 32.83 -13.62
CA GLY A 73 -8.95 33.74 -12.52
C GLY A 73 -7.70 34.34 -11.86
N LEU A 74 -6.58 34.41 -12.57
CA LEU A 74 -5.29 34.88 -12.00
C LEU A 74 -5.15 36.39 -12.07
N VAL A 75 -5.77 37.01 -13.05
CA VAL A 75 -5.68 38.46 -13.25
C VAL A 75 -7.07 39.12 -13.34
N GLY A 76 -7.11 40.35 -12.93
CA GLY A 76 -8.24 41.26 -13.15
C GLY A 76 -7.76 42.52 -13.87
N GLU A 77 -8.64 43.11 -14.67
CA GLU A 77 -8.39 44.39 -15.35
C GLU A 77 -9.23 45.50 -14.73
N THR A 78 -8.56 46.57 -14.31
CA THR A 78 -9.19 47.75 -13.75
C THR A 78 -8.55 48.98 -14.37
N SER A 79 -9.35 49.82 -15.04
CA SER A 79 -8.93 51.08 -15.67
C SER A 79 -7.74 50.92 -16.63
N GLY A 80 -7.72 49.83 -17.45
CA GLY A 80 -6.67 49.54 -18.43
C GLY A 80 -5.38 48.96 -17.84
N ARG A 81 -5.39 48.69 -16.54
CA ARG A 81 -4.28 48.04 -15.83
C ARG A 81 -4.64 46.64 -15.41
N ILE A 82 -3.70 45.74 -15.57
CA ILE A 82 -3.83 44.34 -15.16
C ILE A 82 -3.17 44.19 -13.78
N SER A 83 -3.87 43.55 -12.88
CA SER A 83 -3.39 43.18 -11.55
C SER A 83 -3.69 41.74 -11.22
N LEU A 84 -2.96 41.16 -10.27
CA LEU A 84 -3.30 39.86 -9.73
C LEU A 84 -4.62 39.91 -8.96
N THR A 85 -5.40 38.86 -9.03
CA THR A 85 -6.55 38.68 -8.14
C THR A 85 -6.09 38.27 -6.75
N SER A 86 -6.94 38.44 -5.73
CA SER A 86 -6.66 37.96 -4.37
C SER A 86 -6.38 36.44 -4.35
N TYR A 87 -7.00 35.68 -5.26
CA TYR A 87 -6.71 34.27 -5.46
C TYR A 87 -5.27 34.04 -5.90
N ALA A 88 -4.80 34.75 -6.94
CA ALA A 88 -3.44 34.63 -7.44
C ALA A 88 -2.40 35.08 -6.40
N GLU A 89 -2.65 36.19 -5.70
CA GLU A 89 -1.79 36.66 -4.61
C GLU A 89 -1.64 35.63 -3.48
N SER A 90 -2.74 34.94 -3.11
CA SER A 90 -2.71 33.90 -2.09
C SER A 90 -1.80 32.70 -2.46
N ARG A 91 -1.49 32.50 -3.77
CA ARG A 91 -0.62 31.40 -4.24
C ARG A 91 0.86 31.65 -3.99
N PHE A 92 1.23 32.89 -3.66
CA PHE A 92 2.57 33.23 -3.19
C PHE A 92 2.71 33.12 -1.66
N ALA A 93 1.62 33.04 -0.93
CA ALA A 93 1.63 32.92 0.51
C ALA A 93 2.29 31.60 0.94
N GLY A 94 3.37 31.69 1.71
CA GLY A 94 4.11 30.52 2.20
C GLY A 94 5.15 29.93 1.25
N ALA A 95 5.32 30.50 0.06
CA ALA A 95 6.36 30.09 -0.87
C ALA A 95 7.69 30.77 -0.51
N SER A 96 8.61 30.05 0.12
CA SER A 96 9.96 30.54 0.50
C SER A 96 10.86 30.85 -0.72
N ASP A 97 10.49 30.29 -1.88
CA ASP A 97 11.20 30.45 -3.15
C ASP A 97 10.60 31.52 -4.07
N GLY A 98 9.54 32.20 -3.63
CA GLY A 98 8.84 33.22 -4.42
C GLY A 98 8.09 32.64 -5.64
N MET A 99 7.90 31.33 -5.69
CA MET A 99 7.21 30.63 -6.77
C MET A 99 5.73 30.45 -6.45
N PRO A 100 4.79 30.86 -7.32
CA PRO A 100 3.38 30.64 -7.07
C PRO A 100 3.05 29.14 -7.21
N ARG A 101 2.30 28.60 -6.26
CA ARG A 101 1.87 27.20 -6.29
C ARG A 101 0.40 27.12 -6.66
N PHE A 102 0.13 26.55 -7.83
CA PHE A 102 -1.22 26.36 -8.34
C PHE A 102 -1.64 24.91 -8.10
N ASN A 103 -2.42 24.71 -7.05
CA ASN A 103 -2.96 23.39 -6.74
C ASN A 103 -4.37 23.27 -7.33
N ARG A 104 -4.61 22.20 -8.06
CA ARG A 104 -5.94 21.81 -8.50
C ARG A 104 -6.46 20.70 -7.60
N ILE A 105 -7.64 20.90 -7.03
CA ILE A 105 -8.34 19.85 -6.27
C ILE A 105 -9.27 19.11 -7.23
N THR A 106 -9.14 17.79 -7.27
CA THR A 106 -10.00 16.92 -8.08
C THR A 106 -10.55 15.79 -7.22
N GLU A 107 -11.78 15.38 -7.49
CA GLU A 107 -12.37 14.19 -6.89
C GLU A 107 -11.75 12.93 -7.51
N ARG A 108 -11.50 11.93 -6.67
CA ARG A 108 -10.92 10.66 -7.08
C ARG A 108 -11.54 9.50 -6.32
N GLN A 109 -11.62 8.35 -7.00
CA GLN A 109 -11.98 7.08 -6.38
C GLN A 109 -10.77 6.15 -6.37
N SER A 110 -10.52 5.55 -5.22
CA SER A 110 -9.47 4.57 -4.97
C SER A 110 -10.07 3.31 -4.35
N HIS A 111 -9.43 2.17 -4.59
CA HIS A 111 -9.92 0.87 -4.14
C HIS A 111 -8.80 0.09 -3.42
N PRO A 112 -8.21 0.62 -2.35
CA PRO A 112 -7.14 -0.04 -1.65
C PRO A 112 -7.59 -1.33 -0.99
N ILE A 113 -6.67 -2.30 -0.97
CA ILE A 113 -6.78 -3.49 -0.16
C ILE A 113 -5.87 -3.29 1.04
N PHE A 114 -6.43 -3.38 2.24
CA PHE A 114 -5.64 -3.39 3.48
C PHE A 114 -5.68 -4.77 4.11
N GLU A 115 -4.53 -5.24 4.62
CA GLU A 115 -4.58 -6.28 5.63
C GLU A 115 -5.13 -5.69 6.94
N LEU A 116 -5.90 -6.49 7.69
CA LEU A 116 -6.72 -5.96 8.79
C LEU A 116 -6.02 -5.91 10.15
N LEU A 117 -4.73 -6.23 10.25
CA LEU A 117 -3.99 -6.25 11.51
C LEU A 117 -3.24 -4.94 11.75
N SER A 118 -2.49 -4.46 10.74
CA SER A 118 -1.76 -3.19 10.76
C SER A 118 -2.28 -2.15 9.78
N TYR A 119 -3.25 -2.52 8.93
CA TYR A 119 -3.79 -1.70 7.85
C TYR A 119 -2.73 -1.27 6.83
N THR A 120 -1.79 -2.16 6.54
CA THR A 120 -0.82 -1.96 5.46
C THR A 120 -1.49 -2.24 4.12
N PRO A 121 -1.29 -1.40 3.08
CA PRO A 121 -1.85 -1.62 1.77
C PRO A 121 -1.20 -2.83 1.07
N LEU A 122 -2.03 -3.62 0.39
CA LEU A 122 -1.61 -4.78 -0.37
C LEU A 122 -1.84 -4.59 -1.86
N PRO A 123 -0.96 -5.13 -2.73
CA PRO A 123 -1.19 -5.16 -4.17
C PRO A 123 -2.44 -5.96 -4.53
N ARG A 124 -3.20 -5.50 -5.52
CA ARG A 124 -4.39 -6.22 -6.02
C ARG A 124 -4.08 -7.62 -6.55
N SER A 125 -2.88 -7.84 -7.06
CA SER A 125 -2.44 -9.15 -7.53
C SER A 125 -2.55 -10.24 -6.47
N LEU A 126 -2.40 -9.89 -5.19
CA LEU A 126 -2.51 -10.84 -4.08
C LEU A 126 -3.95 -11.27 -3.80
N SER A 127 -4.94 -10.47 -4.15
CA SER A 127 -6.36 -10.83 -3.94
C SER A 127 -6.87 -11.96 -4.85
N ASN A 128 -6.15 -12.23 -5.94
CA ASN A 128 -6.51 -13.26 -6.92
C ASN A 128 -5.77 -14.57 -6.68
N ASN A 129 -4.87 -14.62 -5.70
CA ASN A 129 -4.17 -15.84 -5.37
C ASN A 129 -5.12 -16.77 -4.61
N TYR A 130 -5.43 -17.91 -5.21
CA TYR A 130 -6.24 -18.95 -4.60
C TYR A 130 -5.33 -20.10 -4.14
N TRP A 131 -5.52 -20.51 -2.89
CA TRP A 131 -4.86 -21.67 -2.31
C TRP A 131 -5.94 -22.55 -1.68
N ASP A 132 -6.02 -23.78 -2.11
CA ASP A 132 -7.03 -24.74 -1.61
C ASP A 132 -6.89 -25.01 -0.11
N ASN A 133 -5.65 -24.97 0.40
CA ASN A 133 -5.32 -25.29 1.79
C ASN A 133 -4.44 -24.20 2.42
N ALA A 134 -5.03 -23.05 2.78
CA ALA A 134 -4.33 -22.04 3.55
C ALA A 134 -4.46 -22.30 5.06
N LEU A 135 -3.36 -22.21 5.78
CA LEU A 135 -3.33 -22.30 7.24
C LEU A 135 -4.00 -21.09 7.85
N GLU A 136 -5.14 -21.28 8.49
CA GLU A 136 -5.80 -20.23 9.25
C GLU A 136 -5.10 -20.00 10.59
N LEU A 137 -4.66 -18.78 10.82
CA LEU A 137 -4.09 -18.34 12.08
C LEU A 137 -5.17 -17.70 12.96
N LYS A 138 -5.03 -17.87 14.28
CA LYS A 138 -5.88 -17.17 15.25
C LYS A 138 -5.29 -15.80 15.53
N TRP A 139 -5.85 -14.78 14.91
CA TRP A 139 -5.45 -13.40 15.13
C TRP A 139 -6.16 -12.82 16.36
N ASN A 140 -5.44 -12.11 17.21
CA ASN A 140 -6.05 -11.28 18.26
C ASN A 140 -6.63 -10.01 17.60
N THR A 141 -7.87 -10.11 17.14
CA THR A 141 -8.61 -8.95 16.62
C THR A 141 -9.53 -8.41 17.72
N ASP A 142 -8.99 -7.62 18.64
CA ASP A 142 -9.76 -7.07 19.76
C ASP A 142 -10.80 -6.00 19.38
N ASP A 143 -10.89 -5.63 18.09
CA ASP A 143 -11.66 -4.49 17.62
C ASP A 143 -12.48 -4.74 16.35
N SER A 144 -13.37 -5.71 16.39
CA SER A 144 -14.23 -6.06 15.24
C SER A 144 -15.49 -5.20 15.07
N SER A 145 -15.61 -4.02 15.70
CA SER A 145 -16.74 -3.12 15.41
C SER A 145 -16.54 -2.49 14.02
N ALA A 146 -17.56 -2.58 13.16
CA ALA A 146 -17.51 -2.05 11.78
C ALA A 146 -17.10 -0.56 11.71
N GLY A 147 -17.49 0.26 12.70
CA GLY A 147 -17.11 1.66 12.78
C GLY A 147 -15.60 1.83 12.98
N LYS A 148 -15.01 1.12 13.93
CA LYS A 148 -13.56 1.20 14.18
C LYS A 148 -12.72 0.71 12.99
N THR A 149 -13.24 -0.21 12.18
CA THR A 149 -12.59 -0.67 10.96
C THR A 149 -12.53 0.43 9.90
N LEU A 150 -13.60 1.21 9.74
CA LEU A 150 -13.63 2.33 8.81
C LEU A 150 -12.70 3.45 9.24
N ASP A 151 -12.72 3.82 10.53
CA ASP A 151 -11.83 4.86 11.08
C ASP A 151 -10.35 4.49 10.90
N LYS A 152 -10.00 3.22 11.17
CA LYS A 152 -8.63 2.73 10.96
C LYS A 152 -8.23 2.74 9.49
N ALA A 153 -9.15 2.37 8.60
CA ALA A 153 -8.90 2.38 7.16
C ALA A 153 -8.72 3.81 6.63
N GLU A 154 -9.48 4.79 7.14
CA GLU A 154 -9.32 6.20 6.78
C GLU A 154 -7.94 6.73 7.20
N VAL A 155 -7.54 6.49 8.45
CA VAL A 155 -6.21 6.86 8.96
C VAL A 155 -5.11 6.20 8.14
N ALA A 156 -5.25 4.91 7.82
CA ALA A 156 -4.29 4.17 7.01
C ALA A 156 -4.24 4.70 5.57
N PHE A 157 -5.38 5.07 4.99
CA PHE A 157 -5.44 5.65 3.66
C PHE A 157 -4.65 6.95 3.59
N HIS A 158 -4.84 7.86 4.54
CA HIS A 158 -4.05 9.09 4.61
C HIS A 158 -2.54 8.80 4.78
N LYS A 159 -2.20 7.89 5.69
CA LYS A 159 -0.81 7.54 6.00
C LYS A 159 -0.09 6.91 4.80
N HIS A 160 -0.77 6.05 4.07
CA HIS A 160 -0.21 5.25 2.98
C HIS A 160 -0.63 5.74 1.59
N PHE A 161 -1.16 6.95 1.49
CA PHE A 161 -1.75 7.47 0.24
C PHE A 161 -0.83 7.30 -0.96
N HIS A 162 0.43 7.70 -0.86
CA HIS A 162 1.39 7.57 -1.97
C HIS A 162 1.72 6.12 -2.33
N GLU A 163 1.73 5.23 -1.36
CA GLU A 163 1.94 3.80 -1.60
C GLU A 163 0.72 3.19 -2.31
N ILE A 164 -0.49 3.54 -1.89
CA ILE A 164 -1.74 3.13 -2.54
C ILE A 164 -1.78 3.63 -3.97
N GLU A 165 -1.47 4.91 -4.20
CA GLU A 165 -1.40 5.49 -5.53
C GLU A 165 -0.39 4.74 -6.42
N ARG A 166 0.77 4.39 -5.90
CA ARG A 166 1.76 3.57 -6.61
C ARG A 166 1.24 2.17 -6.94
N LEU A 167 0.49 1.54 -6.03
CA LEU A 167 -0.04 0.20 -6.21
C LEU A 167 -1.25 0.14 -7.15
N GLU A 168 -2.03 1.22 -7.24
CA GLU A 168 -3.25 1.28 -8.04
C GLU A 168 -3.03 1.85 -9.45
N GLN A 169 -1.92 2.57 -9.68
CA GLN A 169 -1.78 3.34 -10.89
C GLN A 169 -0.85 2.77 -11.94
N GLU A 170 -1.33 2.99 -13.17
CA GLU A 170 -0.56 2.94 -14.40
C GLU A 170 0.12 4.30 -14.73
N ASP A 171 -0.19 5.38 -13.97
CA ASP A 171 0.28 6.75 -14.25
C ASP A 171 1.57 7.07 -13.49
N GLU A 172 2.60 7.52 -14.20
CA GLU A 172 3.89 7.91 -13.66
C GLU A 172 3.83 9.15 -12.75
N ASN A 173 2.74 9.91 -12.82
CA ASN A 173 2.56 11.17 -12.08
C ASN A 173 1.99 11.02 -10.65
N TRP A 174 1.83 9.80 -10.14
CA TRP A 174 1.26 9.54 -8.81
C TRP A 174 1.93 10.33 -7.67
N ARG A 175 3.22 10.70 -7.81
CA ARG A 175 3.96 11.47 -6.80
C ARG A 175 3.49 12.92 -6.66
N ALA A 176 2.84 13.46 -7.68
CA ALA A 176 2.32 14.83 -7.68
C ALA A 176 0.98 14.97 -6.92
N TYR A 177 0.35 13.84 -6.58
CA TYR A 177 -0.92 13.85 -5.85
C TYR A 177 -0.71 13.91 -4.35
N THR A 178 -1.54 14.68 -3.66
CA THR A 178 -1.62 14.71 -2.21
C THR A 178 -3.08 14.55 -1.79
N CYS A 179 -3.37 13.62 -0.89
CA CYS A 179 -4.72 13.47 -0.35
C CYS A 179 -5.07 14.71 0.47
N TYR A 180 -6.07 15.46 0.02
CA TYR A 180 -6.56 16.65 0.70
C TYR A 180 -7.65 16.31 1.73
N LYS A 181 -8.59 15.43 1.34
CA LYS A 181 -9.72 15.04 2.18
C LYS A 181 -10.29 13.70 1.71
N VAL A 182 -10.67 12.85 2.65
CA VAL A 182 -11.53 11.70 2.40
C VAL A 182 -12.97 12.11 2.64
N ASP A 183 -13.86 11.86 1.68
CA ASP A 183 -15.29 12.19 1.81
C ASP A 183 -16.09 10.98 2.26
N GLU A 184 -15.80 9.83 1.68
CA GLU A 184 -16.50 8.58 1.99
C GLU A 184 -15.54 7.39 1.93
N ILE A 185 -15.78 6.45 2.83
CA ILE A 185 -15.11 5.16 2.82
C ILE A 185 -16.13 4.04 3.04
N HIS A 186 -16.12 3.05 2.18
CA HIS A 186 -16.98 1.87 2.27
C HIS A 186 -16.15 0.61 2.30
N ALA A 187 -16.45 -0.26 3.25
CA ALA A 187 -15.81 -1.56 3.37
C ALA A 187 -16.51 -2.60 2.48
N GLY A 188 -15.76 -3.31 1.67
CA GLY A 188 -16.22 -4.50 0.94
C GLY A 188 -16.35 -5.70 1.87
N ARG A 189 -16.49 -6.90 1.29
CA ARG A 189 -16.47 -8.13 2.09
C ARG A 189 -15.04 -8.44 2.51
N PRO A 190 -14.81 -8.84 3.78
CA PRO A 190 -13.50 -9.32 4.19
C PRO A 190 -13.18 -10.65 3.47
N PHE A 191 -11.91 -10.86 3.22
CA PHE A 191 -11.37 -12.08 2.61
C PHE A 191 -10.00 -12.38 3.21
N SER A 192 -9.41 -13.51 2.83
CA SER A 192 -8.07 -13.87 3.26
C SER A 192 -7.11 -13.84 2.09
N VAL A 193 -5.95 -13.24 2.29
CA VAL A 193 -4.86 -13.26 1.32
C VAL A 193 -3.87 -14.35 1.71
N PRO A 194 -3.60 -15.33 0.83
CA PRO A 194 -2.63 -16.37 1.09
C PRO A 194 -1.21 -15.83 0.88
N PHE A 195 -0.35 -16.05 1.88
CA PHE A 195 1.08 -15.78 1.81
C PHE A 195 1.85 -17.09 1.86
N PRO A 196 2.70 -17.38 0.89
CA PRO A 196 3.48 -18.60 0.86
C PRO A 196 4.50 -18.69 2.01
N ILE A 197 4.59 -19.87 2.60
CA ILE A 197 5.63 -20.26 3.55
C ILE A 197 6.33 -21.49 3.02
N HIS A 198 7.63 -21.42 2.91
CA HIS A 198 8.47 -22.50 2.38
C HIS A 198 9.09 -23.28 3.52
N PHE A 199 8.94 -24.60 3.46
CA PHE A 199 9.63 -25.50 4.37
C PHE A 199 10.91 -26.00 3.73
N GLU A 200 11.99 -25.92 4.51
CA GLU A 200 13.33 -26.33 4.11
C GLU A 200 13.87 -27.38 5.07
N ILE A 201 14.61 -28.33 4.55
CA ILE A 201 15.31 -29.35 5.31
C ILE A 201 16.83 -29.20 5.11
N ASP A 202 17.57 -29.29 6.19
CA ASP A 202 19.04 -29.31 6.11
C ASP A 202 19.59 -30.76 6.02
N VAL A 203 20.89 -30.88 5.77
CA VAL A 203 21.59 -32.19 5.68
C VAL A 203 21.53 -33.00 6.97
N GLU A 204 21.19 -32.38 8.09
CA GLU A 204 21.06 -33.01 9.39
C GLU A 204 19.60 -33.45 9.66
N GLY A 205 18.68 -33.19 8.76
CA GLY A 205 17.27 -33.48 8.88
C GLY A 205 16.47 -32.46 9.73
N ASN A 206 17.06 -31.29 10.02
CA ASN A 206 16.31 -30.24 10.71
C ASN A 206 15.44 -29.50 9.72
N VAL A 207 14.16 -29.34 10.04
CA VAL A 207 13.20 -28.62 9.23
C VAL A 207 13.04 -27.20 9.77
N ALA A 208 13.22 -26.22 8.91
CA ALA A 208 12.93 -24.83 9.15
C ALA A 208 11.87 -24.35 8.18
N PHE A 209 11.16 -23.27 8.48
CA PHE A 209 10.31 -22.59 7.50
C PHE A 209 10.79 -21.18 7.25
N GLU A 210 10.78 -20.79 5.99
CA GLU A 210 11.00 -19.43 5.55
C GLU A 210 9.72 -18.82 5.02
N ILE A 211 9.55 -17.54 5.30
CA ILE A 211 8.44 -16.76 4.81
C ILE A 211 8.85 -16.15 3.49
N ASP A 212 8.02 -16.31 2.45
CA ASP A 212 8.28 -15.74 1.13
C ASP A 212 8.49 -14.23 1.20
N THR A 213 9.30 -13.71 0.27
CA THR A 213 9.59 -12.29 0.08
C THR A 213 8.32 -11.44 -0.11
N GLN A 214 7.22 -12.01 -0.56
CA GLN A 214 5.93 -11.31 -0.60
C GLN A 214 5.49 -10.80 0.78
N LEU A 215 5.91 -11.44 1.86
CA LEU A 215 5.68 -10.94 3.21
C LEU A 215 6.56 -9.73 3.57
N GLU A 216 7.58 -9.40 2.79
CA GLU A 216 8.35 -8.15 2.97
C GLU A 216 7.52 -6.89 2.74
N LEU A 217 6.39 -7.01 2.05
CA LEU A 217 5.39 -5.95 1.94
C LEU A 217 4.76 -5.61 3.30
N LEU A 218 4.78 -6.52 4.25
CA LEU A 218 4.23 -6.33 5.58
C LEU A 218 5.26 -5.75 6.56
N PRO A 219 4.83 -4.95 7.55
CA PRO A 219 5.70 -4.43 8.61
C PRO A 219 6.39 -5.56 9.37
N GLU A 220 7.61 -5.34 9.86
CA GLU A 220 8.39 -6.34 10.59
C GLU A 220 7.66 -6.91 11.82
N SER A 221 6.92 -6.05 12.52
CA SER A 221 6.09 -6.46 13.67
C SER A 221 5.05 -7.50 13.27
N LEU A 222 4.39 -7.30 12.12
CA LEU A 222 3.39 -8.24 11.60
C LEU A 222 4.05 -9.52 11.08
N ARG A 223 5.18 -9.41 10.39
CA ARG A 223 5.97 -10.58 9.96
C ARG A 223 6.39 -11.44 11.13
N SER A 224 6.87 -10.84 12.21
CA SER A 224 7.23 -11.54 13.44
C SER A 224 6.03 -12.23 14.08
N GLN A 225 4.87 -11.56 14.11
CA GLN A 225 3.62 -12.15 14.60
C GLN A 225 3.16 -13.33 13.75
N VAL A 226 3.22 -13.21 12.41
CA VAL A 226 2.92 -14.31 11.47
C VAL A 226 3.81 -15.51 11.78
N ARG A 227 5.13 -15.30 11.94
CA ARG A 227 6.08 -16.39 12.28
C ARG A 227 5.68 -17.09 13.56
N THR A 228 5.43 -16.33 14.63
CA THR A 228 5.07 -16.89 15.94
C THR A 228 3.77 -17.69 15.87
N LEU A 229 2.71 -17.09 15.31
CA LEU A 229 1.40 -17.76 15.21
C LEU A 229 1.45 -19.00 14.30
N THR A 230 2.25 -18.96 13.23
CA THR A 230 2.47 -20.11 12.37
C THR A 230 3.15 -21.24 13.14
N SER A 231 4.24 -20.95 13.87
CA SER A 231 4.94 -21.92 14.72
C SER A 231 3.99 -22.56 15.74
N ASP A 232 3.22 -21.75 16.44
CA ASP A 232 2.27 -22.21 17.46
C ASP A 232 1.16 -23.06 16.84
N ARG A 233 0.67 -22.66 15.68
CA ARG A 233 -0.39 -23.41 14.97
C ARG A 233 0.12 -24.77 14.51
N ILE A 234 1.30 -24.83 13.89
CA ILE A 234 1.92 -26.08 13.44
C ILE A 234 2.20 -26.96 14.65
N ALA A 235 2.76 -26.41 15.75
CA ALA A 235 2.96 -27.15 17.00
C ALA A 235 1.65 -27.73 17.53
N THR A 236 0.57 -26.97 17.54
CA THR A 236 -0.75 -27.40 17.99
C THR A 236 -1.30 -28.53 17.12
N LEU A 237 -1.14 -28.45 15.80
CA LEU A 237 -1.61 -29.47 14.87
C LEU A 237 -0.80 -30.77 15.01
N SER A 238 0.51 -30.66 15.22
CA SER A 238 1.40 -31.83 15.32
C SER A 238 1.27 -32.59 16.63
N THR A 239 0.83 -31.95 17.72
CA THR A 239 0.76 -32.56 19.06
C THR A 239 -0.59 -33.21 19.40
N ARG A 240 -1.68 -32.84 18.68
CA ARG A 240 -3.02 -33.37 18.98
C ARG A 240 -3.36 -34.53 18.03
N PRO A 241 -3.64 -35.73 18.55
CA PRO A 241 -3.97 -36.90 17.71
C PRO A 241 -5.11 -36.65 16.70
N ASN A 242 -6.15 -35.89 17.14
CA ASN A 242 -7.31 -35.57 16.34
C ASN A 242 -7.02 -34.55 15.21
N HIS A 243 -5.89 -33.86 15.26
CA HIS A 243 -5.48 -32.86 14.25
C HIS A 243 -4.35 -33.35 13.36
N MET A 244 -3.80 -34.54 13.63
CA MET A 244 -2.68 -35.11 12.85
C MET A 244 -3.04 -35.25 11.37
N ARG A 245 -4.29 -35.61 11.05
CA ARG A 245 -4.75 -35.70 9.66
C ARG A 245 -4.73 -34.35 8.96
N ALA A 246 -5.27 -33.30 9.60
CA ALA A 246 -5.23 -31.95 9.08
C ALA A 246 -3.79 -31.42 8.95
N PHE A 247 -2.89 -31.79 9.86
CA PHE A 247 -1.47 -31.47 9.76
C PHE A 247 -0.82 -32.11 8.55
N ILE A 248 -1.10 -33.41 8.29
CA ILE A 248 -0.58 -34.17 7.15
C ILE A 248 -1.15 -33.61 5.83
N ASP A 249 -2.43 -33.26 5.83
CA ASP A 249 -3.10 -32.73 4.64
C ASP A 249 -2.59 -31.34 4.23
N LEU A 250 -1.91 -30.62 5.13
CA LEU A 250 -1.21 -29.36 4.79
C LEU A 250 0.02 -29.59 3.89
N PHE A 251 0.56 -30.79 3.89
CA PHE A 251 1.75 -31.12 3.10
C PHE A 251 1.29 -31.97 1.89
N GLU A 252 1.37 -31.40 0.71
CA GLU A 252 1.00 -32.09 -0.53
C GLU A 252 1.98 -33.18 -0.94
N ASP A 253 3.22 -33.12 -0.41
CA ASP A 253 4.27 -34.10 -0.72
C ASP A 253 3.98 -35.46 -0.11
N GLU A 254 3.76 -36.46 -0.97
CA GLU A 254 3.50 -37.84 -0.60
C GLU A 254 4.67 -38.50 0.16
N LEU A 255 5.92 -38.11 -0.14
CA LEU A 255 7.10 -38.59 0.59
C LEU A 255 7.09 -38.06 2.03
N PHE A 256 6.80 -36.77 2.21
CA PHE A 256 6.71 -36.17 3.54
C PHE A 256 5.56 -36.77 4.35
N LYS A 257 4.38 -36.96 3.73
CA LYS A 257 3.25 -37.69 4.34
C LYS A 257 3.66 -39.11 4.80
N LYS A 258 4.39 -39.82 3.96
CA LYS A 258 4.89 -41.16 4.26
C LYS A 258 5.85 -41.18 5.47
N TYR A 259 6.76 -40.22 5.55
CA TYR A 259 7.70 -40.09 6.67
C TYR A 259 7.02 -39.71 7.98
N LEU A 260 6.05 -38.78 7.94
CA LEU A 260 5.26 -38.42 9.12
C LEU A 260 4.38 -39.56 9.64
N LEU A 261 3.93 -40.45 8.74
CA LEU A 261 3.07 -41.59 9.06
C LEU A 261 3.84 -42.83 9.46
N ALA A 262 5.15 -42.92 9.15
CA ALA A 262 5.97 -44.09 9.50
C ALA A 262 6.03 -44.23 11.02
N PRO A 263 5.68 -45.41 11.59
CA PRO A 263 5.83 -45.65 13.01
C PRO A 263 7.32 -45.64 13.36
N SER A 264 7.72 -44.79 14.31
CA SER A 264 9.05 -44.87 14.89
C SER A 264 9.21 -46.21 15.64
N ALA A 265 10.38 -46.85 15.56
CA ALA A 265 10.66 -48.08 16.26
C ALA A 265 10.58 -48.02 17.81
N GLY A 266 10.22 -46.85 18.37
CA GLY A 266 10.04 -46.60 19.80
C GLY A 266 8.68 -46.07 20.19
N GLY A 267 7.69 -46.12 19.34
CA GLY A 267 6.27 -45.81 19.70
C GLY A 267 5.93 -44.34 19.91
N GLU A 268 6.86 -43.41 19.93
CA GLU A 268 6.61 -41.97 20.07
C GLU A 268 6.79 -41.25 18.75
N ARG A 269 5.68 -40.73 18.22
CA ARG A 269 5.64 -39.80 17.10
C ARG A 269 5.85 -38.39 17.64
N SER A 270 7.02 -37.82 17.48
CA SER A 270 7.24 -36.43 17.90
C SER A 270 7.95 -35.66 16.80
N ALA A 271 7.18 -34.91 16.02
CA ALA A 271 7.72 -33.76 15.33
C ALA A 271 7.80 -32.61 16.35
N PHE A 272 9.01 -32.13 16.66
CA PHE A 272 9.21 -31.04 17.59
C PHE A 272 9.42 -29.75 16.82
N ILE A 273 8.53 -28.77 17.06
CA ILE A 273 8.74 -27.40 16.62
C ILE A 273 9.41 -26.66 17.77
N LYS A 274 10.64 -26.24 17.59
CA LYS A 274 11.33 -25.38 18.55
C LYS A 274 10.85 -23.93 18.42
N PRO A 275 10.88 -23.14 19.53
CA PRO A 275 10.72 -21.70 19.45
C PRO A 275 11.72 -21.13 18.44
N GLY A 276 11.23 -20.44 17.40
CA GLY A 276 12.02 -19.95 16.27
C GLY A 276 11.75 -20.63 14.93
N GLY A 277 10.73 -21.52 14.86
CA GLY A 277 10.24 -22.09 13.59
C GLY A 277 11.09 -23.25 13.06
N GLN A 278 11.84 -23.94 13.90
CA GLN A 278 12.55 -25.16 13.52
C GLN A 278 11.75 -26.41 13.90
N ILE A 279 11.50 -27.26 12.91
CA ILE A 279 10.96 -28.62 13.11
C ILE A 279 12.17 -29.56 13.13
N SER A 280 12.41 -30.25 14.25
CA SER A 280 13.46 -31.25 14.35
C SER A 280 12.86 -32.64 14.17
N LEU A 281 13.18 -33.31 13.07
CA LEU A 281 12.87 -34.72 12.87
C LEU A 281 14.01 -35.55 13.50
N ARG A 282 13.68 -36.61 14.27
CA ARG A 282 14.72 -37.48 14.82
C ARG A 282 15.46 -38.19 13.71
N LYS A 283 16.77 -38.27 13.82
CA LYS A 283 17.73 -38.87 12.86
C LYS A 283 17.33 -40.23 12.29
N ASN A 284 16.47 -41.00 12.98
CA ASN A 284 16.06 -42.35 12.58
C ASN A 284 14.79 -42.38 11.69
N GLN A 285 14.28 -41.19 11.25
CA GLN A 285 13.12 -41.10 10.38
C GLN A 285 13.45 -40.65 8.95
N VAL A 286 14.75 -40.46 8.68
CA VAL A 286 15.28 -40.13 7.35
C VAL A 286 16.13 -41.30 6.88
N ILE A 287 15.54 -42.24 6.17
CA ILE A 287 16.23 -43.19 5.27
C ILE A 287 15.51 -43.11 3.94
#